data_a0ffc93f09d599a43e73160c6df8d365
#
_entry.id   a0ffc93f09d599a43e73160c6df8d365
#
_cell.length_a   1.000
_cell.length_b   1.000
_cell.length_c   1.000
_cell.angle_alpha   90.00
_cell.angle_beta   90.00
_cell.angle_gamma   90.00
#
_symmetry.space_group_name_H-M   'P 1'
#
loop_
_entity.id
_entity.type
_entity.pdbx_description
1 polymer ?
#
loop_
_entity_poly.entity_id
_entity_poly.type
_entity_poly.pdbx_seq_one_letter_code
_entity_poly.pdbx_strand_id
1 'polypeptide(L)'
;ADGIRGDYLFLIDEAHNLVERGREMFSASLYKEDFLLAGRAVKAAKGLMSSTEQEKNGERLIRTLERCNRQMLEMKRECEGCRILDHPGVLPVTLMNLCGVMEKFLEDSVNAVLNEQILELYFQVQSFLHICDRLDECYVIYTELTEDGRFHLRLYCVDPSVNLEECLNKGRSTVFFSATLLPVDYYKSLLSTE
;
A
#
# COMPACT_ATOMS: atom_id res chain seq x y z
N ALA A 1 -5.67 5.07 -14.50
CA ALA A 1 -6.59 6.10 -14.99
C ALA A 1 -5.78 7.07 -15.83
N ASP A 2 -6.04 7.05 -17.12
CA ASP A 2 -5.36 7.92 -18.10
C ASP A 2 -5.49 9.37 -17.68
N GLY A 3 -4.34 10.05 -17.52
CA GLY A 3 -4.26 11.41 -17.03
C GLY A 3 -4.86 12.40 -18.02
N ILE A 4 -6.15 12.61 -17.93
CA ILE A 4 -6.82 13.67 -18.67
C ILE A 4 -6.35 14.99 -18.05
N ARG A 5 -5.58 15.76 -18.81
CA ARG A 5 -5.26 17.14 -18.45
C ARG A 5 -6.56 17.93 -18.39
N GLY A 6 -6.85 18.51 -17.22
CA GLY A 6 -8.03 19.35 -17.02
C GLY A 6 -7.69 20.84 -17.11
N ASP A 7 -8.66 21.66 -17.49
CA ASP A 7 -8.53 23.13 -17.48
C ASP A 7 -8.89 23.67 -16.08
N TYR A 8 -8.13 23.24 -15.06
CA TYR A 8 -8.28 23.65 -13.67
C TYR A 8 -6.97 24.13 -13.07
N LEU A 9 -7.07 24.91 -12.02
CA LEU A 9 -5.93 25.45 -11.26
C LEU A 9 -5.86 24.72 -9.92
N PHE A 10 -4.67 24.30 -9.55
CA PHE A 10 -4.42 23.83 -8.18
C PHE A 10 -4.07 25.02 -7.28
N LEU A 11 -4.75 25.13 -6.16
CA LEU A 11 -4.41 26.07 -5.09
C LEU A 11 -4.04 25.21 -3.87
N ILE A 12 -2.76 25.19 -3.50
CA ILE A 12 -2.24 24.33 -2.46
C ILE A 12 -1.84 25.18 -1.26
N ASP A 13 -2.68 25.11 -0.23
CA ASP A 13 -2.42 25.74 1.06
C ASP A 13 -1.52 24.86 1.93
N GLU A 14 -0.77 25.49 2.82
CA GLU A 14 0.22 24.84 3.68
C GLU A 14 1.19 23.96 2.88
N ALA A 15 1.66 24.50 1.76
CA ALA A 15 2.47 23.77 0.78
C ALA A 15 3.79 23.23 1.36
N HIS A 16 4.26 23.74 2.50
CA HIS A 16 5.41 23.19 3.23
C HIS A 16 5.20 21.75 3.69
N ASN A 17 3.95 21.31 3.87
CA ASN A 17 3.61 19.93 4.24
C ASN A 17 3.51 18.99 3.03
N LEU A 18 3.50 19.53 1.80
CA LEU A 18 3.21 18.73 0.60
C LEU A 18 4.25 17.64 0.37
N VAL A 19 5.51 17.91 0.69
CA VAL A 19 6.61 16.94 0.54
C VAL A 19 6.39 15.72 1.45
N GLU A 20 6.11 15.95 2.74
CA GLU A 20 5.86 14.85 3.69
C GLU A 20 4.57 14.09 3.33
N ARG A 21 3.52 14.81 2.97
CA ARG A 21 2.27 14.18 2.48
C ARG A 21 2.50 13.40 1.19
N GLY A 22 3.34 13.91 0.29
CA GLY A 22 3.76 13.21 -0.92
C GLY A 22 4.50 11.91 -0.60
N ARG A 23 5.47 11.95 0.30
CA ARG A 23 6.19 10.76 0.77
C ARG A 23 5.21 9.70 1.29
N GLU A 24 4.29 10.06 2.16
CA GLU A 24 3.28 9.11 2.69
C GLU A 24 2.31 8.63 1.60
N MET A 25 1.84 9.51 0.73
CA MET A 25 0.88 9.19 -0.34
C MET A 25 1.46 8.21 -1.38
N PHE A 26 2.76 8.33 -1.67
CA PHE A 26 3.46 7.46 -2.61
C PHE A 26 4.22 6.33 -1.94
N SER A 27 4.00 6.09 -0.66
CA SER A 27 4.52 4.95 0.10
C SER A 27 3.43 3.91 0.36
N ALA A 28 3.84 2.67 0.58
CA ALA A 28 2.91 1.60 0.98
C ALA A 28 3.55 0.67 1.99
N SER A 29 2.74 0.15 2.90
CA SER A 29 3.19 -0.80 3.92
C SER A 29 2.22 -1.97 4.02
N LEU A 30 2.76 -3.16 4.27
CA LEU A 30 1.97 -4.35 4.59
C LEU A 30 2.46 -4.94 5.91
N TYR A 31 1.53 -5.18 6.83
CA TYR A 31 1.81 -5.80 8.12
C TYR A 31 1.55 -7.30 8.06
N LYS A 32 2.50 -8.06 8.57
CA LYS A 32 2.38 -9.53 8.66
C LYS A 32 1.15 -9.96 9.44
N GLU A 33 0.84 -9.23 10.50
CA GLU A 33 -0.25 -9.50 11.41
C GLU A 33 -1.62 -9.39 10.73
N ASP A 34 -1.78 -8.53 9.71
CA ASP A 34 -3.04 -8.33 9.00
C ASP A 34 -3.42 -9.58 8.18
N PHE A 35 -2.45 -10.25 7.53
CA PHE A 35 -2.68 -11.54 6.86
C PHE A 35 -3.10 -12.63 7.86
N LEU A 36 -2.50 -12.63 9.04
CA LEU A 36 -2.83 -13.61 10.08
C LEU A 36 -4.24 -13.38 10.64
N LEU A 37 -4.60 -12.11 10.89
CA LEU A 37 -5.92 -11.73 11.40
C LEU A 37 -7.01 -12.05 10.38
N ALA A 38 -6.83 -11.69 9.11
CA ALA A 38 -7.75 -12.02 8.03
C ALA A 38 -7.96 -13.54 7.91
N GLY A 39 -6.87 -14.32 7.93
CA GLY A 39 -6.95 -15.77 7.88
C GLY A 39 -7.72 -16.39 9.08
N ARG A 40 -7.57 -15.83 10.28
CA ARG A 40 -8.33 -16.24 11.48
C ARG A 40 -9.82 -15.89 11.35
N ALA A 41 -10.13 -14.68 10.83
CA ALA A 41 -11.51 -14.24 10.63
C ALA A 41 -12.25 -15.15 9.63
N VAL A 42 -11.63 -15.47 8.48
CA VAL A 42 -12.21 -16.39 7.50
C VAL A 42 -12.40 -17.79 8.09
N LYS A 43 -11.43 -18.31 8.87
CA LYS A 43 -11.56 -19.61 9.55
C LYS A 43 -12.72 -19.63 10.55
N ALA A 44 -12.89 -18.58 11.33
CA ALA A 44 -13.98 -18.45 12.30
C ALA A 44 -15.36 -18.43 11.62
N ALA A 45 -15.44 -17.83 10.43
CA ALA A 45 -16.67 -17.73 9.66
C ALA A 45 -17.03 -19.00 8.86
N LYS A 46 -16.17 -20.01 8.82
CA LYS A 46 -16.42 -21.26 8.04
C LYS A 46 -17.79 -21.90 8.32
N GLY A 47 -18.22 -21.94 9.56
CA GLY A 47 -19.52 -22.51 9.96
C GLY A 47 -20.74 -21.68 9.50
N LEU A 48 -20.53 -20.48 8.98
CA LEU A 48 -21.57 -19.59 8.45
C LEU A 48 -21.68 -19.65 6.92
N MET A 49 -20.79 -20.38 6.26
CA MET A 49 -20.79 -20.55 4.81
C MET A 49 -21.87 -21.55 4.41
N SER A 50 -22.80 -21.14 3.56
CA SER A 50 -24.01 -21.91 3.26
C SER A 50 -23.92 -22.72 1.97
N SER A 51 -22.84 -22.56 1.19
CA SER A 51 -22.65 -23.30 -0.06
C SER A 51 -21.26 -23.92 -0.16
N THR A 52 -21.15 -25.01 -0.90
CA THR A 52 -19.87 -25.68 -1.21
C THR A 52 -18.89 -24.75 -1.91
N GLU A 53 -19.39 -23.81 -2.72
CA GLU A 53 -18.54 -22.83 -3.43
C GLU A 53 -17.96 -21.80 -2.47
N GLN A 54 -18.75 -21.27 -1.53
CA GLN A 54 -18.27 -20.38 -0.47
C GLN A 54 -17.20 -21.06 0.39
N GLU A 55 -17.40 -22.33 0.74
CA GLU A 55 -16.40 -23.09 1.50
C GLU A 55 -15.08 -23.23 0.73
N LYS A 56 -15.13 -23.57 -0.56
CA LYS A 56 -13.95 -23.69 -1.42
C LYS A 56 -13.22 -22.37 -1.56
N ASN A 57 -13.95 -21.27 -1.80
CA ASN A 57 -13.37 -19.92 -1.92
C ASN A 57 -12.75 -19.48 -0.59
N GLY A 58 -13.40 -19.76 0.55
CA GLY A 58 -12.85 -19.51 1.89
C GLY A 58 -11.57 -20.31 2.16
N GLU A 59 -11.53 -21.60 1.81
CA GLU A 59 -10.32 -22.42 1.95
C GLU A 59 -9.16 -21.97 1.07
N ARG A 60 -9.47 -21.55 -0.16
CA ARG A 60 -8.47 -21.00 -1.07
C ARG A 60 -7.90 -19.70 -0.52
N LEU A 61 -8.76 -18.82 0.01
CA LEU A 61 -8.35 -17.56 0.64
C LEU A 61 -7.44 -17.82 1.85
N ILE A 62 -7.83 -18.71 2.76
CA ILE A 62 -7.02 -19.08 3.92
C ILE A 62 -5.62 -19.54 3.50
N ARG A 63 -5.52 -20.47 2.54
CA ARG A 63 -4.24 -20.99 2.04
C ARG A 63 -3.35 -19.91 1.45
N THR A 64 -3.95 -18.95 0.72
CA THR A 64 -3.19 -17.86 0.09
C THR A 64 -2.72 -16.85 1.13
N LEU A 65 -3.57 -16.49 2.11
CA LEU A 65 -3.19 -15.66 3.26
C LEU A 65 -2.07 -16.29 4.09
N GLU A 66 -2.14 -17.60 4.33
CA GLU A 66 -1.07 -18.35 5.05
C GLU A 66 0.25 -18.32 4.27
N ARG A 67 0.20 -18.35 2.93
CA ARG A 67 1.39 -18.23 2.08
C ARG A 67 2.03 -16.85 2.21
N CYS A 68 1.23 -15.78 2.13
CA CYS A 68 1.72 -14.41 2.35
C CYS A 68 2.31 -14.25 3.75
N ASN A 69 1.60 -14.70 4.78
CA ASN A 69 2.08 -14.66 6.16
C ASN A 69 3.41 -15.43 6.36
N ARG A 70 3.59 -16.57 5.67
CA ARG A 70 4.84 -17.34 5.72
C ARG A 70 6.00 -16.59 5.10
N GLN A 71 5.80 -15.97 3.93
CA GLN A 71 6.84 -15.14 3.29
C GLN A 71 7.24 -13.95 4.16
N MET A 72 6.26 -13.27 4.75
CA MET A 72 6.53 -12.20 5.71
C MET A 72 7.24 -12.69 6.98
N LEU A 73 6.92 -13.90 7.45
CA LEU A 73 7.60 -14.51 8.59
C LEU A 73 9.06 -14.85 8.28
N GLU A 74 9.37 -15.29 7.06
CA GLU A 74 10.74 -15.53 6.61
C GLU A 74 11.54 -14.21 6.63
N MET A 75 10.99 -13.13 6.09
CA MET A 75 11.61 -11.79 6.16
C MET A 75 11.80 -11.33 7.62
N LYS A 76 10.82 -11.57 8.49
CA LYS A 76 10.90 -11.24 9.93
C LYS A 76 12.06 -11.95 10.63
N ARG A 77 12.33 -13.21 10.29
CA ARG A 77 13.43 -13.99 10.89
C ARG A 77 14.81 -13.44 10.55
N GLU A 78 14.91 -12.75 9.42
CA GLU A 78 16.16 -12.14 8.94
C GLU A 78 16.30 -10.67 9.33
N CYS A 79 15.32 -10.11 10.06
CA CYS A 79 15.25 -8.70 10.44
C CYS A 79 15.56 -8.54 11.94
N GLU A 80 16.69 -7.93 12.24
CA GLU A 80 17.10 -7.56 13.61
C GLU A 80 16.74 -6.08 13.86
N GLY A 81 15.44 -5.78 13.98
CA GLY A 81 14.92 -4.42 14.15
C GLY A 81 14.51 -3.79 12.82
N CYS A 82 15.45 -3.34 12.00
CA CYS A 82 15.21 -2.78 10.66
C CYS A 82 16.21 -3.36 9.66
N ARG A 83 15.74 -3.67 8.45
CA ARG A 83 16.58 -4.19 7.35
C ARG A 83 16.18 -3.57 6.02
N ILE A 84 17.13 -2.98 5.31
CA ILE A 84 16.96 -2.50 3.93
C ILE A 84 17.05 -3.70 2.97
N LEU A 85 16.21 -3.71 1.95
CA LEU A 85 16.13 -4.73 0.91
C LEU A 85 16.34 -4.09 -0.46
N ASP A 86 16.95 -4.83 -1.38
CA ASP A 86 17.09 -4.40 -2.79
C ASP A 86 15.77 -4.58 -3.57
N HIS A 87 14.93 -5.50 -3.15
CA HIS A 87 13.64 -5.81 -3.79
C HIS A 87 12.68 -6.50 -2.81
N PRO A 88 11.35 -6.46 -3.06
CA PRO A 88 10.35 -7.10 -2.19
C PRO A 88 10.25 -8.63 -2.40
N GLY A 89 11.18 -9.24 -3.12
CA GLY A 89 11.26 -10.67 -3.38
C GLY A 89 10.12 -11.19 -4.25
N VAL A 90 9.61 -12.37 -3.88
CA VAL A 90 8.50 -13.04 -4.59
C VAL A 90 7.12 -12.67 -4.02
N LEU A 91 7.08 -11.83 -2.99
CA LEU A 91 5.84 -11.44 -2.33
C LEU A 91 4.82 -10.78 -3.28
N PRO A 92 5.22 -9.83 -4.18
CA PRO A 92 4.27 -9.19 -5.09
C PRO A 92 3.49 -10.19 -5.94
N VAL A 93 4.13 -11.23 -6.47
CA VAL A 93 3.45 -12.28 -7.25
C VAL A 93 2.41 -13.04 -6.41
N THR A 94 2.73 -13.30 -5.14
CA THR A 94 1.79 -13.94 -4.22
C THR A 94 0.62 -13.02 -3.88
N LEU A 95 0.88 -11.72 -3.73
CA LEU A 95 -0.14 -10.69 -3.49
C LEU A 95 -1.08 -10.51 -4.68
N MET A 96 -0.58 -10.51 -5.91
CA MET A 96 -1.42 -10.48 -7.11
C MET A 96 -2.40 -11.67 -7.14
N ASN A 97 -1.91 -12.89 -6.83
CA ASN A 97 -2.79 -14.05 -6.71
C ASN A 97 -3.79 -13.89 -5.55
N LEU A 98 -3.37 -13.29 -4.43
CA LEU A 98 -4.25 -13.02 -3.27
C LEU A 98 -5.39 -12.08 -3.66
N CYS A 99 -5.13 -11.01 -4.44
CA CYS A 99 -6.18 -10.11 -4.93
C CYS A 99 -7.27 -10.86 -5.69
N GLY A 100 -6.91 -11.67 -6.67
CA GLY A 100 -7.90 -12.44 -7.44
C GLY A 100 -8.65 -13.49 -6.61
N VAL A 101 -8.04 -13.99 -5.52
CA VAL A 101 -8.72 -14.90 -4.59
C VAL A 101 -9.67 -14.13 -3.66
N MET A 102 -9.28 -12.94 -3.19
CA MET A 102 -10.15 -12.07 -2.37
C MET A 102 -11.37 -11.59 -3.16
N GLU A 103 -11.20 -11.19 -4.42
CA GLU A 103 -12.32 -10.80 -5.31
C GLU A 103 -13.36 -11.90 -5.40
N LYS A 104 -12.95 -13.12 -5.73
CA LYS A 104 -13.86 -14.28 -5.81
C LYS A 104 -14.55 -14.60 -4.49
N PHE A 105 -13.84 -14.44 -3.38
CA PHE A 105 -14.41 -14.64 -2.06
C PHE A 105 -15.48 -13.59 -1.75
N LEU A 106 -15.21 -12.30 -2.08
CA LEU A 106 -16.13 -11.19 -1.84
C LEU A 106 -17.40 -11.26 -2.70
N GLU A 107 -17.30 -11.78 -3.94
CA GLU A 107 -18.46 -11.98 -4.83
C GLU A 107 -19.51 -12.93 -4.22
N ASP A 108 -19.06 -13.97 -3.52
CA ASP A 108 -19.94 -15.03 -3.00
C ASP A 108 -20.27 -14.85 -1.50
N SER A 109 -19.55 -14.00 -0.78
CA SER A 109 -19.67 -13.87 0.68
C SER A 109 -20.85 -12.97 1.06
N VAL A 110 -21.66 -13.44 2.00
CA VAL A 110 -22.83 -12.70 2.54
C VAL A 110 -22.57 -12.08 3.92
N ASN A 111 -21.40 -12.30 4.52
CA ASN A 111 -21.04 -11.78 5.85
C ASN A 111 -20.44 -10.37 5.72
N ALA A 112 -21.26 -9.34 5.97
CA ALA A 112 -20.86 -7.95 5.80
C ALA A 112 -19.62 -7.54 6.64
N VAL A 113 -19.51 -7.99 7.90
CA VAL A 113 -18.39 -7.66 8.79
C VAL A 113 -17.09 -8.30 8.30
N LEU A 114 -17.16 -9.56 7.87
CA LEU A 114 -16.00 -10.24 7.30
C LEU A 114 -15.59 -9.61 5.98
N ASN A 115 -16.56 -9.25 5.14
CA ASN A 115 -16.30 -8.61 3.86
C ASN A 115 -15.59 -7.27 4.03
N GLU A 116 -15.98 -6.46 5.01
CA GLU A 116 -15.32 -5.19 5.31
C GLU A 116 -13.83 -5.40 5.68
N GLN A 117 -13.52 -6.38 6.55
CA GLN A 117 -12.15 -6.70 6.92
C GLN A 117 -11.31 -7.21 5.73
N ILE A 118 -11.88 -8.06 4.87
CA ILE A 118 -11.19 -8.57 3.69
C ILE A 118 -11.00 -7.46 2.65
N LEU A 119 -11.98 -6.57 2.51
CA LEU A 119 -11.93 -5.44 1.57
C LEU A 119 -10.87 -4.41 2.00
N GLU A 120 -10.74 -4.14 3.30
CA GLU A 120 -9.67 -3.29 3.84
C GLU A 120 -8.28 -3.83 3.50
N LEU A 121 -8.05 -5.13 3.76
CA LEU A 121 -6.79 -5.79 3.38
C LEU A 121 -6.58 -5.78 1.86
N TYR A 122 -7.63 -5.98 1.08
CA TYR A 122 -7.58 -5.94 -0.38
C TYR A 122 -7.06 -4.58 -0.88
N PHE A 123 -7.60 -3.47 -0.37
CA PHE A 123 -7.14 -2.13 -0.76
C PHE A 123 -5.70 -1.85 -0.32
N GLN A 124 -5.28 -2.33 0.85
CA GLN A 124 -3.89 -2.22 1.28
C GLN A 124 -2.95 -2.98 0.35
N VAL A 125 -3.32 -4.22 -0.04
CA VAL A 125 -2.54 -5.02 -0.99
C VAL A 125 -2.51 -4.39 -2.38
N GLN A 126 -3.62 -3.87 -2.87
CA GLN A 126 -3.68 -3.17 -4.16
C GLN A 126 -2.80 -1.91 -4.16
N SER A 127 -2.86 -1.11 -3.08
CA SER A 127 -1.99 0.06 -2.92
C SER A 127 -0.51 -0.33 -2.92
N PHE A 128 -0.15 -1.41 -2.21
CA PHE A 128 1.21 -1.91 -2.18
C PHE A 128 1.69 -2.36 -3.57
N LEU A 129 0.88 -3.11 -4.30
CA LEU A 129 1.20 -3.55 -5.67
C LEU A 129 1.34 -2.36 -6.62
N HIS A 130 0.46 -1.37 -6.51
CA HIS A 130 0.56 -0.14 -7.30
C HIS A 130 1.89 0.60 -7.10
N ILE A 131 2.36 0.67 -5.85
CA ILE A 131 3.68 1.25 -5.55
C ILE A 131 4.81 0.34 -6.03
N CYS A 132 4.68 -1.00 -5.93
CA CYS A 132 5.68 -1.94 -6.48
C CYS A 132 5.94 -1.72 -7.97
N ASP A 133 4.91 -1.39 -8.77
CA ASP A 133 5.04 -1.15 -10.21
C ASP A 133 5.72 0.19 -10.53
N ARG A 134 5.91 1.07 -9.52
CA ARG A 134 6.50 2.41 -9.64
C ARG A 134 7.87 2.53 -8.97
N LEU A 135 8.41 1.44 -8.44
CA LEU A 135 9.71 1.46 -7.74
C LEU A 135 10.84 1.89 -8.67
N ASP A 136 11.57 2.91 -8.24
CA ASP A 136 12.77 3.46 -8.86
C ASP A 136 13.81 3.85 -7.79
N GLU A 137 14.81 4.65 -8.16
CA GLU A 137 15.85 5.15 -7.25
C GLU A 137 15.33 6.10 -6.15
N CYS A 138 14.12 6.62 -6.29
CA CYS A 138 13.47 7.48 -5.29
C CYS A 138 12.85 6.69 -4.12
N TYR A 139 12.92 5.36 -4.16
CA TYR A 139 12.34 4.49 -3.14
C TYR A 139 13.38 3.74 -2.32
N VAL A 140 13.05 3.53 -1.05
CA VAL A 140 13.76 2.59 -0.16
C VAL A 140 12.77 1.51 0.27
N ILE A 141 13.19 0.25 0.09
CA ILE A 141 12.44 -0.92 0.51
C ILE A 141 13.04 -1.41 1.81
N TYR A 142 12.24 -1.52 2.86
CA TYR A 142 12.74 -2.03 4.13
C TYR A 142 11.69 -2.82 4.90
N THR A 143 12.18 -3.69 5.77
CA THR A 143 11.39 -4.37 6.79
C THR A 143 11.75 -3.84 8.16
N GLU A 144 10.77 -3.76 9.05
CA GLU A 144 10.95 -3.26 10.39
C GLU A 144 10.07 -4.01 11.40
N LEU A 145 10.63 -4.21 12.58
CA LEU A 145 9.90 -4.62 13.76
C LEU A 145 9.53 -3.37 14.54
N THR A 146 8.25 -3.01 14.53
CA THR A 146 7.73 -1.83 15.22
C THR A 146 7.79 -1.97 16.74
N GLU A 147 7.73 -0.86 17.47
CA GLU A 147 7.80 -0.84 18.94
C GLU A 147 6.67 -1.66 19.61
N ASP A 148 5.50 -1.77 18.97
CA ASP A 148 4.37 -2.60 19.40
C ASP A 148 4.52 -4.10 19.05
N GLY A 149 5.67 -4.49 18.46
CA GLY A 149 6.01 -5.87 18.10
C GLY A 149 5.42 -6.35 16.77
N ARG A 150 4.74 -5.48 16.00
CA ARG A 150 4.28 -5.81 14.66
C ARG A 150 5.44 -5.79 13.68
N PHE A 151 5.32 -6.55 12.61
CA PHE A 151 6.33 -6.60 11.55
C PHE A 151 5.74 -6.11 10.23
N HIS A 152 6.41 -5.17 9.58
CA HIS A 152 6.00 -4.70 8.27
C HIS A 152 7.10 -4.73 7.21
N LEU A 153 6.67 -4.80 5.97
CA LEU A 153 7.44 -4.47 4.77
C LEU A 153 6.92 -3.13 4.25
N ARG A 154 7.83 -2.16 4.09
CA ARG A 154 7.49 -0.82 3.59
C ARG A 154 8.24 -0.51 2.30
N LEU A 155 7.50 0.07 1.36
CA LEU A 155 8.01 0.73 0.17
C LEU A 155 7.92 2.23 0.46
N TYR A 156 9.03 2.86 0.78
CA TYR A 156 9.06 4.25 1.22
C TYR A 156 9.58 5.16 0.12
N CYS A 157 8.76 6.11 -0.30
CA CYS A 157 9.13 7.16 -1.24
C CYS A 157 9.98 8.21 -0.52
N VAL A 158 11.27 8.23 -0.78
CA VAL A 158 12.21 9.21 -0.20
C VAL A 158 12.06 10.56 -0.89
N ASP A 159 11.96 10.54 -2.23
CA ASP A 159 11.78 11.73 -3.03
C ASP A 159 10.47 11.65 -3.85
N PRO A 160 9.43 12.40 -3.45
CA PRO A 160 8.15 12.40 -4.11
C PRO A 160 8.07 13.40 -5.29
N SER A 161 9.14 14.12 -5.64
CA SER A 161 9.12 15.23 -6.61
C SER A 161 8.56 14.82 -7.96
N VAL A 162 9.05 13.73 -8.55
CA VAL A 162 8.57 13.20 -9.85
C VAL A 162 7.09 12.83 -9.78
N ASN A 163 6.66 12.14 -8.72
CA ASN A 163 5.28 11.74 -8.55
C ASN A 163 4.34 12.94 -8.32
N LEU A 164 4.79 13.94 -7.57
CA LEU A 164 4.05 15.18 -7.35
C LEU A 164 3.93 15.97 -8.66
N GLU A 165 5.01 16.09 -9.43
CA GLU A 165 5.01 16.75 -10.73
C GLU A 165 4.03 16.08 -11.71
N GLU A 166 4.03 14.74 -11.81
CA GLU A 166 3.04 14.01 -12.61
C GLU A 166 1.60 14.36 -12.22
N CYS A 167 1.32 14.52 -10.91
CA CYS A 167 0.00 14.91 -10.42
C CYS A 167 -0.33 16.36 -10.76
N LEU A 168 0.61 17.28 -10.56
CA LEU A 168 0.43 18.72 -10.78
C LEU A 168 0.29 19.05 -12.27
N ASN A 169 0.98 18.34 -13.15
CA ASN A 169 0.89 18.47 -14.60
C ASN A 169 -0.47 18.07 -15.19
N LYS A 170 -1.38 17.47 -14.40
CA LYS A 170 -2.78 17.24 -14.81
C LYS A 170 -3.61 18.50 -14.82
N GLY A 171 -3.21 19.54 -14.06
CA GLY A 171 -3.82 20.87 -14.10
C GLY A 171 -3.14 21.80 -15.09
N ARG A 172 -3.74 22.99 -15.29
CA ARG A 172 -3.21 24.06 -16.14
C ARG A 172 -2.06 24.81 -15.47
N SER A 173 -2.20 25.07 -14.16
CA SER A 173 -1.15 25.66 -13.33
C SER A 173 -1.41 25.38 -11.85
N THR A 174 -0.36 25.58 -11.03
CA THR A 174 -0.39 25.37 -9.60
C THR A 174 0.13 26.61 -8.87
N VAL A 175 -0.56 27.02 -7.82
CA VAL A 175 -0.13 28.08 -6.91
C VAL A 175 0.09 27.45 -5.53
N PHE A 176 1.33 27.52 -5.06
CA PHE A 176 1.71 27.10 -3.72
C PHE A 176 1.75 28.29 -2.79
N PHE A 177 1.15 28.18 -1.63
CA PHE A 177 1.21 29.21 -0.58
C PHE A 177 1.30 28.60 0.81
N SER A 178 2.02 29.28 1.69
CA SER A 178 2.17 28.93 3.09
C SER A 178 2.88 30.09 3.81
N ALA A 179 2.64 30.22 5.11
CA ALA A 179 3.34 31.19 5.94
C ALA A 179 4.84 30.86 6.10
N THR A 180 5.29 29.64 5.80
CA THR A 180 6.62 29.09 6.12
C THR A 180 7.37 28.49 4.92
N LEU A 181 7.12 28.95 3.68
CA LEU A 181 7.85 28.53 2.47
C LEU A 181 9.26 29.14 2.36
N LEU A 182 10.06 29.07 3.40
CA LEU A 182 11.43 29.54 3.40
C LEU A 182 12.39 28.43 3.86
N PRO A 183 13.54 28.24 3.18
CA PRO A 183 13.98 28.93 1.95
C PRO A 183 13.24 28.41 0.70
N VAL A 184 12.87 29.32 -0.20
CA VAL A 184 12.07 28.99 -1.40
C VAL A 184 12.75 27.96 -2.30
N ASP A 185 14.06 28.05 -2.48
CA ASP A 185 14.82 27.15 -3.35
C ASP A 185 14.78 25.68 -2.86
N TYR A 186 14.74 25.46 -1.54
CA TYR A 186 14.54 24.13 -0.97
C TYR A 186 13.20 23.51 -1.39
N TYR A 187 12.12 24.28 -1.30
CA TYR A 187 10.81 23.77 -1.70
C TYR A 187 10.68 23.62 -3.22
N LYS A 188 11.31 24.49 -4.01
CA LYS A 188 11.35 24.32 -5.46
C LYS A 188 11.97 22.99 -5.86
N SER A 189 13.13 22.64 -5.30
CA SER A 189 13.83 21.39 -5.62
C SER A 189 13.07 20.11 -5.20
N LEU A 190 12.14 20.22 -4.25
CA LEU A 190 11.33 19.09 -3.76
C LEU A 190 9.93 18.99 -4.39
N LEU A 191 9.46 20.08 -5.02
CA LEU A 191 8.11 20.17 -5.61
C LEU A 191 8.13 20.16 -7.13
N SER A 192 9.31 20.29 -7.75
CA SER A 192 9.50 20.29 -9.19
C SER A 192 10.86 19.70 -9.53
N THR A 193 10.94 19.06 -10.69
CA THR A 193 12.20 18.53 -11.25
C THR A 193 12.95 19.54 -12.11
N GLU A 194 12.38 20.76 -12.28
CA GLU A 194 12.99 21.90 -13.00
C GLU A 194 13.62 22.96 -12.08
#